data_05d0e139415e86c6951c85e518e5b38e
#
_entry.id   05d0e139415e86c6951c85e518e5b38e
#
_cell.length_a   1.000
_cell.length_b   1.000
_cell.length_c   1.000
_cell.angle_alpha   90.00
_cell.angle_beta   90.00
_cell.angle_gamma   90.00
#
_symmetry.space_group_name_H-M   'P 1'
#
loop_
_entity.id
_entity.type
_entity.pdbx_description
1 polymer ?
#
loop_
_entity_poly.entity_id
_entity_poly.type
_entity_poly.pdbx_seq_one_letter_code
_entity_poly.pdbx_strand_id
1 'polypeptide(L)'
;MTTLICDCNQTQPLDPKALSQSLSEPLTLHTALCRREANAFVQAVQGTDDVVVACTQEQRLFGDLAVEAQAKTSVIKFVNIRETGGWSRDAQNASPKIAALLAAAHLPEPEPVPVVTFKSAGRLLIIGELDRAEQLAGLLADHLNITLFTQGPGDAGGAQSRRYPVLGGHVVRLDGWLGAFTLTWQRSNPIDLDVCTRCNACVAACPEQAIGLDYQIDSAKCSAHRDCVTACGAIGAINFDRPAATETAEFDLVLDLRAHSAFNRHALPQGYFRDASAANLLRLRELVGEFEKIGRASC
;
A
#
# COMPACT_ATOMS: atom_id res chain seq x y z
N MET A 1 14.68 -33.74 -12.33
CA MET A 1 13.25 -33.63 -12.70
C MET A 1 12.97 -34.72 -13.74
N THR A 2 11.83 -35.40 -13.66
CA THR A 2 11.47 -36.49 -14.58
C THR A 2 10.23 -36.10 -15.37
N THR A 3 10.33 -36.09 -16.71
CA THR A 3 9.23 -35.68 -17.58
C THR A 3 8.58 -36.89 -18.25
N LEU A 4 7.28 -37.04 -18.08
CA LEU A 4 6.47 -38.11 -18.66
C LEU A 4 5.61 -37.55 -19.81
N ILE A 5 5.91 -38.00 -21.03
CA ILE A 5 5.16 -37.60 -22.24
C ILE A 5 4.29 -38.76 -22.73
N CYS A 6 3.09 -38.43 -23.24
CA CYS A 6 2.15 -39.44 -23.74
C CYS A 6 1.51 -38.95 -25.04
N ASP A 7 1.42 -39.85 -26.07
CA ASP A 7 0.78 -39.55 -27.34
C ASP A 7 -0.77 -39.73 -27.30
N CYS A 8 -1.30 -40.01 -26.11
CA CYS A 8 -2.74 -40.14 -25.84
C CYS A 8 -3.40 -41.18 -26.78
N ASN A 9 -2.88 -42.38 -26.79
CA ASN A 9 -3.32 -43.50 -27.67
C ASN A 9 -3.17 -43.17 -29.15
N GLN A 10 -2.01 -42.59 -29.53
CA GLN A 10 -1.66 -42.18 -30.88
C GLN A 10 -2.57 -41.10 -31.50
N THR A 11 -3.27 -40.33 -30.67
CA THR A 11 -4.14 -39.25 -31.14
C THR A 11 -3.39 -37.91 -31.31
N GLN A 12 -2.18 -37.78 -30.78
CA GLN A 12 -1.30 -36.63 -30.98
C GLN A 12 0.09 -37.06 -31.44
N PRO A 13 0.62 -36.45 -32.51
CA PRO A 13 1.95 -36.74 -32.97
C PRO A 13 2.97 -36.12 -32.00
N LEU A 14 3.89 -36.95 -31.46
CA LEU A 14 4.99 -36.49 -30.64
C LEU A 14 6.30 -37.08 -31.19
N ASP A 15 7.33 -36.25 -31.28
CA ASP A 15 8.71 -36.67 -31.56
C ASP A 15 9.53 -36.67 -30.28
N PRO A 16 9.68 -37.84 -29.62
CA PRO A 16 10.42 -37.93 -28.35
C PRO A 16 11.90 -37.58 -28.50
N LYS A 17 12.49 -37.80 -29.69
CA LYS A 17 13.91 -37.45 -29.93
C LYS A 17 14.12 -35.95 -30.02
N ALA A 18 13.27 -35.23 -30.78
CA ALA A 18 13.34 -33.80 -30.87
C ALA A 18 13.06 -33.13 -29.50
N LEU A 19 12.08 -33.64 -28.74
CA LEU A 19 11.77 -33.16 -27.40
C LEU A 19 12.91 -33.41 -26.40
N SER A 20 13.49 -34.62 -26.42
CA SER A 20 14.67 -34.97 -25.59
C SER A 20 15.86 -34.05 -25.84
N GLN A 21 16.14 -33.74 -27.11
CA GLN A 21 17.20 -32.81 -27.48
C GLN A 21 16.94 -31.40 -26.97
N SER A 22 15.71 -30.95 -27.13
CA SER A 22 15.30 -29.57 -26.71
C SER A 22 15.32 -29.38 -25.19
N LEU A 23 15.00 -30.43 -24.42
CA LEU A 23 14.96 -30.39 -22.97
C LEU A 23 16.27 -30.85 -22.32
N SER A 24 17.21 -31.40 -23.11
CA SER A 24 18.44 -32.04 -22.61
C SER A 24 18.14 -33.13 -21.57
N GLU A 25 17.03 -33.86 -21.74
CA GLU A 25 16.53 -34.90 -20.86
C GLU A 25 16.11 -36.13 -21.67
N PRO A 26 16.46 -37.37 -21.26
CA PRO A 26 15.96 -38.55 -21.92
C PRO A 26 14.47 -38.72 -21.69
N LEU A 27 13.69 -38.71 -22.76
CA LEU A 27 12.24 -38.85 -22.71
C LEU A 27 11.81 -40.21 -23.26
N THR A 28 10.91 -40.88 -22.53
CA THR A 28 10.23 -42.07 -22.98
C THR A 28 8.81 -41.72 -23.41
N LEU A 29 8.44 -42.04 -24.66
CA LEU A 29 7.09 -41.85 -25.14
C LEU A 29 6.18 -42.97 -24.63
N HIS A 30 5.15 -42.56 -23.90
CA HIS A 30 4.04 -43.42 -23.47
C HIS A 30 2.85 -43.28 -24.42
N THR A 31 2.13 -44.39 -24.62
CA THR A 31 0.92 -44.35 -25.45
C THR A 31 -0.36 -44.20 -24.63
N ALA A 32 -0.39 -44.79 -23.43
CA ALA A 32 -1.58 -44.74 -22.55
C ALA A 32 -1.14 -44.60 -21.08
N LEU A 33 -0.43 -43.52 -20.75
CA LEU A 33 0.16 -43.29 -19.42
C LEU A 33 -0.88 -43.33 -18.29
N CYS A 34 -2.09 -42.79 -18.52
CA CYS A 34 -3.16 -42.79 -17.54
C CYS A 34 -3.94 -44.13 -17.43
N ARG A 35 -3.53 -45.14 -18.17
CA ARG A 35 -4.18 -46.46 -18.19
C ARG A 35 -3.19 -47.60 -18.09
N ARG A 36 -2.82 -48.20 -19.21
CA ARG A 36 -1.95 -49.39 -19.25
C ARG A 36 -0.52 -49.15 -18.73
N GLU A 37 -0.07 -47.92 -18.78
CA GLU A 37 1.30 -47.54 -18.42
C GLU A 37 1.36 -46.68 -17.13
N ALA A 38 0.31 -46.72 -16.31
CA ALA A 38 0.23 -45.94 -15.07
C ALA A 38 1.39 -46.26 -14.09
N ASN A 39 1.96 -47.46 -14.15
CA ASN A 39 3.10 -47.83 -13.36
C ASN A 39 4.35 -46.94 -13.64
N ALA A 40 4.48 -46.39 -14.84
CA ALA A 40 5.60 -45.48 -15.13
C ALA A 40 5.47 -44.17 -14.30
N PHE A 41 4.25 -43.66 -14.12
CA PHE A 41 4.02 -42.55 -13.23
C PHE A 41 4.27 -42.91 -11.75
N VAL A 42 3.76 -44.08 -11.31
CA VAL A 42 3.97 -44.55 -9.93
C VAL A 42 5.45 -44.68 -9.61
N GLN A 43 6.25 -45.25 -10.53
CA GLN A 43 7.70 -45.34 -10.36
C GLN A 43 8.38 -43.97 -10.31
N ALA A 44 7.96 -43.02 -11.15
CA ALA A 44 8.50 -41.66 -11.17
C ALA A 44 8.25 -40.92 -9.85
N VAL A 45 7.03 -41.01 -9.30
CA VAL A 45 6.68 -40.30 -8.03
C VAL A 45 7.25 -40.98 -6.78
N GLN A 46 7.71 -42.21 -6.88
CA GLN A 46 8.45 -42.91 -5.80
C GLN A 46 9.93 -42.48 -5.75
N GLY A 47 10.43 -41.82 -6.80
CA GLY A 47 11.73 -41.17 -6.81
C GLY A 47 11.74 -39.89 -5.97
N THR A 48 12.93 -39.28 -5.88
CA THR A 48 13.12 -38.01 -5.17
C THR A 48 13.03 -36.78 -6.08
N ASP A 49 13.04 -37.00 -7.39
CA ASP A 49 12.99 -35.96 -8.40
C ASP A 49 11.56 -35.42 -8.56
N ASP A 50 11.44 -34.12 -8.86
CA ASP A 50 10.18 -33.55 -9.25
C ASP A 50 9.69 -34.17 -10.57
N VAL A 51 8.38 -34.35 -10.69
CA VAL A 51 7.75 -35.02 -11.83
C VAL A 51 6.92 -34.05 -12.65
N VAL A 52 7.13 -34.01 -13.96
CA VAL A 52 6.29 -33.28 -14.93
C VAL A 52 5.50 -34.30 -15.73
N VAL A 53 4.18 -34.18 -15.70
CA VAL A 53 3.25 -34.99 -16.49
C VAL A 53 2.69 -34.14 -17.63
N ALA A 54 2.97 -34.51 -18.86
CA ALA A 54 2.50 -33.82 -20.07
C ALA A 54 1.02 -34.13 -20.36
N CYS A 55 0.16 -33.97 -19.36
CA CYS A 55 -1.27 -34.21 -19.43
C CYS A 55 -1.99 -33.46 -18.31
N THR A 56 -3.08 -32.76 -18.64
CA THR A 56 -3.96 -32.11 -17.66
C THR A 56 -5.31 -32.79 -17.54
N GLN A 57 -5.68 -33.61 -18.52
CA GLN A 57 -7.00 -34.27 -18.56
C GLN A 57 -7.23 -35.22 -17.38
N GLU A 58 -6.21 -36.00 -17.05
CA GLU A 58 -6.30 -37.04 -15.99
C GLU A 58 -5.52 -36.61 -14.71
N GLN A 59 -5.41 -35.31 -14.49
CA GLN A 59 -4.68 -34.77 -13.33
C GLN A 59 -5.22 -35.34 -12.00
N ARG A 60 -6.53 -35.52 -11.89
CA ARG A 60 -7.14 -36.07 -10.68
C ARG A 60 -6.69 -37.52 -10.47
N LEU A 61 -6.75 -38.35 -11.52
CA LEU A 61 -6.30 -39.75 -11.44
C LEU A 61 -4.84 -39.86 -11.02
N PHE A 62 -3.97 -39.04 -11.60
CA PHE A 62 -2.55 -39.02 -11.21
C PHE A 62 -2.35 -38.53 -9.77
N GLY A 63 -3.16 -37.60 -9.30
CA GLY A 63 -3.17 -37.18 -7.90
C GLY A 63 -3.56 -38.34 -6.96
N ASP A 64 -4.63 -39.06 -7.28
CA ASP A 64 -5.08 -40.20 -6.49
C ASP A 64 -4.03 -41.32 -6.47
N LEU A 65 -3.40 -41.64 -7.63
CA LEU A 65 -2.30 -42.58 -7.74
C LEU A 65 -1.05 -42.17 -6.93
N ALA A 66 -0.73 -40.89 -6.91
CA ALA A 66 0.41 -40.39 -6.13
C ALA A 66 0.18 -40.58 -4.61
N VAL A 67 -1.04 -40.35 -4.14
CA VAL A 67 -1.43 -40.60 -2.75
C VAL A 67 -1.34 -42.08 -2.41
N GLU A 68 -1.92 -42.94 -3.26
CA GLU A 68 -1.92 -44.39 -3.06
C GLU A 68 -0.49 -44.97 -3.10
N ALA A 69 0.35 -44.45 -3.98
CA ALA A 69 1.76 -44.85 -4.11
C ALA A 69 2.65 -44.29 -3.00
N GLN A 70 2.12 -43.47 -2.09
CA GLN A 70 2.91 -42.75 -1.07
C GLN A 70 4.08 -42.00 -1.71
N ALA A 71 3.79 -41.14 -2.67
CA ALA A 71 4.77 -40.40 -3.45
C ALA A 71 5.83 -39.74 -2.56
N LYS A 72 7.11 -39.87 -2.97
CA LYS A 72 8.25 -39.24 -2.30
C LYS A 72 8.68 -37.94 -2.96
N THR A 73 8.26 -37.73 -4.20
CA THR A 73 8.51 -36.49 -4.93
C THR A 73 7.88 -35.28 -4.22
N SER A 74 8.55 -34.13 -4.25
CA SER A 74 8.04 -32.92 -3.63
C SER A 74 7.03 -32.21 -4.51
N VAL A 75 7.18 -32.26 -5.83
CA VAL A 75 6.37 -31.50 -6.78
C VAL A 75 5.96 -32.37 -7.96
N ILE A 76 4.65 -32.37 -8.27
CA ILE A 76 4.08 -32.94 -9.49
C ILE A 76 3.44 -31.83 -10.29
N LYS A 77 3.99 -31.51 -11.46
CA LYS A 77 3.47 -30.50 -12.37
C LYS A 77 2.74 -31.13 -13.54
N PHE A 78 1.62 -30.56 -13.94
CA PHE A 78 0.82 -31.00 -15.07
C PHE A 78 0.88 -29.97 -16.20
N VAL A 79 1.21 -30.41 -17.41
CA VAL A 79 1.35 -29.52 -18.57
C VAL A 79 0.36 -29.92 -19.65
N ASN A 80 -0.45 -28.96 -20.10
CA ASN A 80 -1.36 -29.16 -21.20
C ASN A 80 -0.61 -29.08 -22.54
N ILE A 81 -0.23 -30.20 -23.09
CA ILE A 81 0.39 -30.26 -24.42
C ILE A 81 -0.61 -30.66 -25.51
N ARG A 82 -1.74 -31.29 -25.12
CA ARG A 82 -2.69 -31.85 -26.03
C ARG A 82 -3.55 -30.76 -26.72
N GLU A 83 -4.31 -30.01 -25.94
CA GLU A 83 -5.18 -28.96 -26.45
C GLU A 83 -4.39 -27.75 -26.94
N THR A 84 -3.22 -27.49 -26.36
CA THR A 84 -2.37 -26.35 -26.72
C THR A 84 -1.47 -26.60 -27.93
N GLY A 85 -1.26 -27.84 -28.36
CA GLY A 85 -0.36 -28.18 -29.46
C GLY A 85 -0.76 -29.45 -30.22
N GLY A 86 -0.79 -30.59 -29.51
CA GLY A 86 -0.91 -31.93 -30.12
C GLY A 86 -2.20 -32.22 -30.88
N TRP A 87 -3.29 -31.55 -30.58
CA TRP A 87 -4.60 -31.69 -31.28
C TRP A 87 -4.90 -30.53 -32.21
N SER A 88 -3.94 -29.70 -32.55
CA SER A 88 -4.10 -28.63 -33.53
C SER A 88 -4.03 -29.18 -34.99
N ARG A 89 -4.48 -28.36 -35.96
CA ARG A 89 -4.30 -28.67 -37.39
C ARG A 89 -2.83 -28.83 -37.77
N ASP A 90 -1.95 -28.11 -37.09
CA ASP A 90 -0.51 -28.12 -37.29
C ASP A 90 0.23 -28.98 -36.28
N ALA A 91 -0.42 -30.00 -35.74
CA ALA A 91 0.15 -30.88 -34.70
C ALA A 91 1.49 -31.50 -35.08
N GLN A 92 1.69 -31.80 -36.38
CA GLN A 92 2.98 -32.31 -36.91
C GLN A 92 4.14 -31.33 -36.70
N ASN A 93 3.88 -30.03 -36.63
CA ASN A 93 4.84 -28.96 -36.46
C ASN A 93 4.85 -28.40 -35.02
N ALA A 94 4.10 -29.01 -34.10
CA ALA A 94 3.92 -28.50 -32.74
C ALA A 94 5.07 -28.79 -31.78
N SER A 95 6.04 -29.64 -32.16
CA SER A 95 7.17 -30.04 -31.29
C SER A 95 7.90 -28.84 -30.65
N PRO A 96 8.22 -27.73 -31.33
CA PRO A 96 8.89 -26.60 -30.69
C PRO A 96 8.04 -25.95 -29.60
N LYS A 97 6.73 -25.83 -29.83
CA LYS A 97 5.78 -25.26 -28.86
C LYS A 97 5.64 -26.20 -27.65
N ILE A 98 5.53 -27.49 -27.87
CA ILE A 98 5.44 -28.50 -26.83
C ILE A 98 6.73 -28.49 -25.98
N ALA A 99 7.89 -28.42 -26.63
CA ALA A 99 9.18 -28.31 -25.94
C ALA A 99 9.22 -27.04 -25.06
N ALA A 100 8.77 -25.91 -25.56
CA ALA A 100 8.73 -24.66 -24.81
C ALA A 100 7.79 -24.75 -23.57
N LEU A 101 6.62 -25.39 -23.71
CA LEU A 101 5.69 -25.61 -22.61
C LEU A 101 6.29 -26.51 -21.52
N LEU A 102 6.96 -27.58 -21.91
CA LEU A 102 7.64 -28.51 -20.98
C LEU A 102 8.83 -27.81 -20.32
N ALA A 103 9.65 -27.07 -21.07
CA ALA A 103 10.76 -26.29 -20.53
C ALA A 103 10.28 -25.25 -19.51
N ALA A 104 9.16 -24.58 -19.78
CA ALA A 104 8.56 -23.62 -18.82
C ALA A 104 8.14 -24.32 -17.51
N ALA A 105 7.67 -25.57 -17.57
CA ALA A 105 7.34 -26.34 -16.37
C ALA A 105 8.57 -26.73 -15.54
N HIS A 106 9.75 -26.78 -16.15
CA HIS A 106 11.01 -27.04 -15.45
C HIS A 106 11.53 -25.80 -14.69
N LEU A 107 11.02 -24.61 -14.98
CA LEU A 107 11.42 -23.41 -14.24
C LEU A 107 10.99 -23.51 -12.77
N PRO A 108 11.80 -22.99 -11.85
CA PRO A 108 11.39 -22.87 -10.45
C PRO A 108 10.09 -22.04 -10.36
N GLU A 109 9.25 -22.37 -9.39
CA GLU A 109 8.07 -21.54 -9.14
C GLU A 109 8.52 -20.13 -8.76
N PRO A 110 7.88 -19.09 -9.32
CA PRO A 110 8.17 -17.72 -8.91
C PRO A 110 7.87 -17.56 -7.42
N GLU A 111 8.69 -16.77 -6.75
CA GLU A 111 8.41 -16.41 -5.36
C GLU A 111 7.00 -15.83 -5.25
N PRO A 112 6.23 -16.19 -4.20
CA PRO A 112 4.91 -15.63 -4.01
C PRO A 112 5.00 -14.11 -3.90
N VAL A 113 4.12 -13.43 -4.62
CA VAL A 113 4.08 -11.96 -4.59
C VAL A 113 3.75 -11.51 -3.16
N PRO A 114 4.60 -10.70 -2.52
CA PRO A 114 4.35 -10.28 -1.15
C PRO A 114 3.04 -9.48 -1.08
N VAL A 115 2.22 -9.80 -0.09
CA VAL A 115 1.00 -9.06 0.25
C VAL A 115 1.33 -8.13 1.42
N VAL A 116 1.04 -6.84 1.25
CA VAL A 116 1.17 -5.85 2.31
C VAL A 116 -0.23 -5.48 2.79
N THR A 117 -0.46 -5.62 4.10
CA THR A 117 -1.72 -5.24 4.74
C THR A 117 -1.60 -3.84 5.34
N PHE A 118 -2.51 -2.97 4.98
CA PHE A 118 -2.66 -1.63 5.56
C PHE A 118 -3.87 -1.61 6.48
N LYS A 119 -3.74 -0.96 7.64
CA LYS A 119 -4.84 -0.78 8.60
C LYS A 119 -5.10 0.69 8.81
N SER A 120 -6.35 1.10 8.70
CA SER A 120 -6.80 2.48 8.91
C SER A 120 -7.97 2.51 9.88
N ALA A 121 -7.80 3.19 11.00
CA ALA A 121 -8.88 3.47 11.96
C ALA A 121 -9.65 4.76 11.61
N GLY A 122 -9.32 5.40 10.49
CA GLY A 122 -9.99 6.61 10.02
C GLY A 122 -9.53 7.89 10.71
N ARG A 123 -8.32 7.94 11.29
CA ARG A 123 -7.73 9.17 11.83
C ARG A 123 -7.25 10.04 10.66
N LEU A 124 -8.01 11.09 10.35
CA LEU A 124 -7.73 11.98 9.22
C LEU A 124 -7.07 13.27 9.70
N LEU A 125 -5.93 13.61 9.10
CA LEU A 125 -5.30 14.92 9.19
C LEU A 125 -5.72 15.79 8.00
N ILE A 126 -6.28 16.97 8.25
CA ILE A 126 -6.53 17.98 7.21
C ILE A 126 -5.56 19.15 7.42
N ILE A 127 -4.68 19.39 6.45
CA ILE A 127 -3.69 20.48 6.49
C ILE A 127 -4.15 21.61 5.56
N GLY A 128 -4.34 22.82 6.07
CA GLY A 128 -4.76 23.97 5.26
C GLY A 128 -5.20 25.17 6.08
N GLU A 129 -5.83 26.13 5.40
CA GLU A 129 -6.49 27.25 6.04
C GLU A 129 -7.64 26.75 6.91
N LEU A 130 -7.80 27.32 8.11
CA LEU A 130 -8.69 26.79 9.13
C LEU A 130 -10.15 26.74 8.68
N ASP A 131 -10.68 27.84 8.12
CA ASP A 131 -12.10 27.92 7.70
C ASP A 131 -12.43 26.86 6.65
N ARG A 132 -11.54 26.69 5.67
CA ARG A 132 -11.69 25.66 4.64
C ARG A 132 -11.57 24.24 5.21
N ALA A 133 -10.62 24.04 6.12
CA ALA A 133 -10.42 22.75 6.77
C ALA A 133 -11.63 22.36 7.65
N GLU A 134 -12.22 23.31 8.39
CA GLU A 134 -13.43 23.08 9.20
C GLU A 134 -14.65 22.75 8.34
N GLN A 135 -14.84 23.43 7.21
CA GLN A 135 -15.92 23.12 6.27
C GLN A 135 -15.81 21.68 5.75
N LEU A 136 -14.60 21.25 5.35
CA LEU A 136 -14.37 19.90 4.87
C LEU A 136 -14.49 18.86 5.98
N ALA A 137 -14.03 19.21 7.19
CA ALA A 137 -14.21 18.37 8.36
C ALA A 137 -15.70 18.10 8.63
N GLY A 138 -16.56 19.12 8.50
CA GLY A 138 -18.01 18.97 8.65
C GLY A 138 -18.62 17.94 7.68
N LEU A 139 -18.04 17.77 6.49
CA LEU A 139 -18.50 16.79 5.51
C LEU A 139 -18.04 15.37 5.81
N LEU A 140 -16.99 15.17 6.62
CA LEU A 140 -16.31 13.88 6.81
C LEU A 140 -16.46 13.34 8.25
N ALA A 141 -16.90 14.16 9.20
CA ALA A 141 -16.90 13.87 10.63
C ALA A 141 -17.80 12.68 11.04
N ASP A 142 -18.80 12.34 10.23
CA ASP A 142 -19.68 11.19 10.50
C ASP A 142 -18.97 9.84 10.29
N HIS A 143 -17.83 9.86 9.58
CA HIS A 143 -17.11 8.64 9.18
C HIS A 143 -15.67 8.62 9.67
N LEU A 144 -15.06 9.77 10.00
CA LEU A 144 -13.63 9.91 10.27
C LEU A 144 -13.34 10.69 11.53
N ASN A 145 -12.29 10.34 12.24
CA ASN A 145 -11.74 11.08 13.37
C ASN A 145 -10.81 12.17 12.86
N ILE A 146 -11.25 13.42 12.92
CA ILE A 146 -10.58 14.54 12.23
C ILE A 146 -9.70 15.33 13.17
N THR A 147 -8.49 15.62 12.72
CA THR A 147 -7.58 16.62 13.29
C THR A 147 -7.23 17.63 12.21
N LEU A 148 -7.30 18.90 12.51
CA LEU A 148 -6.94 19.99 11.63
C LEU A 148 -5.52 20.46 11.93
N PHE A 149 -4.78 20.85 10.89
CA PHE A 149 -3.47 21.46 11.03
C PHE A 149 -3.39 22.73 10.20
N THR A 150 -3.02 23.85 10.85
CA THR A 150 -2.82 25.13 10.20
C THR A 150 -1.36 25.52 10.19
N GLN A 151 -0.86 26.00 9.03
CA GLN A 151 0.47 26.59 8.93
C GLN A 151 0.40 28.09 9.14
N GLY A 152 1.25 28.59 10.01
CA GLY A 152 1.34 30.01 10.31
C GLY A 152 0.45 30.43 11.48
N PRO A 153 0.49 31.73 11.82
CA PRO A 153 -0.34 32.32 12.86
C PRO A 153 -1.80 32.22 12.37
N GLY A 154 -2.48 31.29 12.99
CA GLY A 154 -3.79 30.87 12.58
C GLY A 154 -4.70 31.99 12.08
N ASP A 155 -5.17 31.81 10.88
CA ASP A 155 -6.46 32.34 10.46
C ASP A 155 -7.60 31.72 11.27
N ALA A 156 -7.30 31.35 12.52
CA ALA A 156 -8.25 30.77 13.46
C ALA A 156 -9.23 31.84 13.96
N GLY A 157 -9.86 32.51 13.01
CA GLY A 157 -10.81 33.53 13.27
C GLY A 157 -11.81 33.15 14.36
N GLY A 158 -11.66 33.72 15.53
CA GLY A 158 -12.69 34.01 16.48
C GLY A 158 -13.41 32.91 17.22
N ALA A 159 -13.38 31.66 16.85
CA ALA A 159 -14.11 30.63 17.55
C ALA A 159 -13.32 30.08 18.74
N GLN A 160 -13.70 30.43 19.94
CA GLN A 160 -13.14 29.86 21.18
C GLN A 160 -13.59 28.41 21.40
N SER A 161 -14.70 27.98 20.80
CA SER A 161 -15.17 26.59 20.83
C SER A 161 -14.92 25.95 19.46
N ARG A 162 -13.92 25.08 19.38
CA ARG A 162 -13.62 24.33 18.18
C ARG A 162 -14.23 22.95 18.26
N ARG A 163 -14.90 22.57 17.19
CA ARG A 163 -15.51 21.23 17.08
C ARG A 163 -14.47 20.12 16.91
N TYR A 164 -13.31 20.46 16.35
CA TYR A 164 -12.24 19.50 16.03
C TYR A 164 -10.93 19.91 16.72
N PRO A 165 -10.07 18.95 17.07
CA PRO A 165 -8.70 19.26 17.49
C PRO A 165 -7.97 20.04 16.38
N VAL A 166 -7.30 21.12 16.75
CA VAL A 166 -6.51 21.95 15.84
C VAL A 166 -5.07 21.99 16.31
N LEU A 167 -4.16 21.55 15.47
CA LEU A 167 -2.73 21.69 15.63
C LEU A 167 -2.26 22.88 14.79
N GLY A 168 -1.24 23.58 15.24
CA GLY A 168 -0.67 24.73 14.53
C GLY A 168 0.84 24.74 14.62
N GLY A 169 1.46 25.31 13.59
CA GLY A 169 2.91 25.45 13.54
C GLY A 169 3.47 25.35 12.13
N HIS A 170 4.74 25.01 12.02
CA HIS A 170 5.41 24.81 10.74
C HIS A 170 5.64 23.32 10.50
N VAL A 171 5.12 22.79 9.40
CA VAL A 171 5.37 21.39 9.02
C VAL A 171 6.85 21.23 8.66
N VAL A 172 7.56 20.42 9.43
CA VAL A 172 8.95 20.05 9.18
C VAL A 172 9.01 18.85 8.25
N ARG A 173 8.19 17.83 8.53
CA ARG A 173 8.17 16.58 7.77
C ARG A 173 6.79 15.95 7.81
N LEU A 174 6.40 15.38 6.69
CA LEU A 174 5.23 14.52 6.57
C LEU A 174 5.63 13.35 5.69
N ASP A 175 5.59 12.16 6.22
CA ASP A 175 5.93 10.93 5.52
C ASP A 175 5.04 9.77 5.97
N GLY A 176 5.18 8.60 5.32
CA GLY A 176 4.41 7.41 5.64
C GLY A 176 3.50 6.93 4.50
N TRP A 177 2.52 6.14 4.87
CA TRP A 177 1.58 5.47 3.98
C TRP A 177 0.23 5.30 4.66
N LEU A 178 -0.76 4.75 3.95
CA LEU A 178 -2.09 4.48 4.47
C LEU A 178 -2.05 3.75 5.81
N GLY A 179 -2.63 4.33 6.84
CA GLY A 179 -2.67 3.81 8.22
C GLY A 179 -1.46 4.17 9.07
N ALA A 180 -0.41 4.80 8.51
CA ALA A 180 0.83 5.12 9.23
C ALA A 180 1.53 6.37 8.67
N PHE A 181 0.78 7.47 8.49
CA PHE A 181 1.38 8.77 8.21
C PHE A 181 1.89 9.41 9.48
N THR A 182 3.09 9.97 9.43
CA THR A 182 3.71 10.68 10.55
C THR A 182 3.89 12.14 10.18
N LEU A 183 3.24 13.02 10.90
CA LEU A 183 3.46 14.47 10.84
C LEU A 183 4.46 14.87 11.92
N THR A 184 5.54 15.55 11.53
CA THR A 184 6.46 16.25 12.41
C THR A 184 6.36 17.74 12.15
N TRP A 185 6.08 18.53 13.20
CA TRP A 185 5.98 19.97 13.06
C TRP A 185 6.70 20.69 14.18
N GLN A 186 7.05 21.94 13.93
CA GLN A 186 7.67 22.83 14.88
C GLN A 186 6.67 23.88 15.32
N ARG A 187 6.51 23.99 16.63
CA ARG A 187 5.68 24.99 17.27
C ARG A 187 6.60 26.10 17.80
N SER A 188 6.43 27.30 17.28
CA SER A 188 7.25 28.47 17.64
C SER A 188 6.42 29.63 18.14
N ASN A 189 5.15 29.38 18.56
CA ASN A 189 4.32 30.44 19.12
C ASN A 189 4.89 30.93 20.44
N PRO A 190 5.21 32.24 20.57
CA PRO A 190 5.64 32.82 21.83
C PRO A 190 4.61 32.73 22.95
N ILE A 191 3.34 32.54 22.62
CA ILE A 191 2.27 32.39 23.61
C ILE A 191 2.15 30.91 24.01
N ASP A 192 2.34 30.65 25.30
CA ASP A 192 2.10 29.35 25.89
C ASP A 192 0.60 29.14 26.09
N LEU A 193 -0.02 28.32 25.26
CA LEU A 193 -1.47 28.07 25.30
C LEU A 193 -1.90 27.23 26.50
N ASP A 194 -0.97 26.54 27.15
CA ASP A 194 -1.23 25.76 28.37
C ASP A 194 -1.32 26.66 29.62
N VAL A 195 -0.60 27.80 29.58
CA VAL A 195 -0.61 28.84 30.65
C VAL A 195 -1.60 29.95 30.35
N CYS A 196 -1.90 30.21 29.06
CA CYS A 196 -2.73 31.31 28.63
C CYS A 196 -4.19 31.19 29.11
N THR A 197 -4.68 32.19 29.86
CA THR A 197 -6.05 32.25 30.35
C THR A 197 -7.05 32.77 29.31
N ARG A 198 -6.60 33.13 28.12
CA ARG A 198 -7.43 33.66 27.00
C ARG A 198 -8.21 34.93 27.36
N CYS A 199 -7.61 35.79 28.16
CA CYS A 199 -8.22 37.06 28.64
C CYS A 199 -8.26 38.14 27.58
N ASN A 200 -7.69 37.96 26.37
CA ASN A 200 -7.64 38.92 25.26
C ASN A 200 -6.83 40.20 25.52
N ALA A 201 -6.20 40.38 26.67
CA ALA A 201 -5.45 41.59 26.97
C ALA A 201 -4.29 41.81 25.97
N CYS A 202 -3.58 40.75 25.56
CA CYS A 202 -2.51 40.84 24.58
C CYS A 202 -3.02 41.20 23.16
N VAL A 203 -4.23 40.71 22.79
CA VAL A 203 -4.87 41.00 21.51
C VAL A 203 -5.21 42.50 21.45
N ALA A 204 -5.81 43.03 22.51
CA ALA A 204 -6.20 44.47 22.62
C ALA A 204 -4.98 45.39 22.68
N ALA A 205 -3.85 44.93 23.28
CA ALA A 205 -2.65 45.72 23.45
C ALA A 205 -1.75 45.76 22.20
N CYS A 206 -1.96 44.89 21.19
CA CYS A 206 -1.12 44.85 20.03
C CYS A 206 -1.48 45.90 18.99
N PRO A 207 -0.62 46.94 18.75
CA PRO A 207 -0.93 48.01 17.82
C PRO A 207 -0.98 47.56 16.36
N GLU A 208 -0.23 46.53 15.98
CA GLU A 208 -0.22 45.94 14.63
C GLU A 208 -1.30 44.87 14.43
N GLN A 209 -2.09 44.58 15.47
CA GLN A 209 -3.06 43.48 15.41
C GLN A 209 -2.43 42.15 14.97
N ALA A 210 -1.21 41.93 15.38
CA ALA A 210 -0.43 40.72 15.04
C ALA A 210 -0.84 39.50 15.90
N ILE A 211 -1.77 39.64 16.85
CA ILE A 211 -2.27 38.56 17.71
C ILE A 211 -3.75 38.40 17.45
N GLY A 212 -4.12 37.24 16.93
CA GLY A 212 -5.50 36.86 16.70
C GLY A 212 -6.16 36.23 17.93
N LEU A 213 -7.47 35.93 17.84
CA LEU A 213 -8.21 35.19 18.86
C LEU A 213 -7.85 33.71 18.95
N ASP A 214 -6.95 33.23 18.08
CA ASP A 214 -6.28 31.97 18.15
C ASP A 214 -5.08 31.97 19.11
N TYR A 215 -4.74 33.16 19.62
CA TYR A 215 -3.58 33.36 20.52
C TYR A 215 -2.25 32.95 19.89
N GLN A 216 -2.11 33.18 18.61
CA GLN A 216 -0.84 33.06 17.90
C GLN A 216 -0.32 34.43 17.48
N ILE A 217 1.00 34.56 17.40
CA ILE A 217 1.64 35.81 16.98
C ILE A 217 2.03 35.69 15.51
N ASP A 218 1.46 36.54 14.66
CA ASP A 218 1.87 36.71 13.27
C ASP A 218 3.23 37.40 13.21
N SER A 219 4.29 36.63 12.96
CA SER A 219 5.65 37.16 12.87
C SER A 219 5.85 38.13 11.69
N ALA A 220 5.01 38.06 10.66
CA ALA A 220 5.08 38.99 9.52
C ALA A 220 4.49 40.36 9.85
N LYS A 221 3.55 40.42 10.77
CA LYS A 221 2.93 41.68 11.23
C LYS A 221 3.61 42.26 12.50
N CYS A 222 4.23 41.37 13.30
CA CYS A 222 4.79 41.73 14.59
C CYS A 222 6.05 42.57 14.45
N SER A 223 6.01 43.81 14.92
CA SER A 223 7.17 44.70 15.01
C SER A 223 7.91 44.68 16.38
N ALA A 224 7.59 43.69 17.20
CA ALA A 224 8.30 43.37 18.45
C ALA A 224 8.21 44.47 19.54
N HIS A 225 7.13 45.24 19.64
CA HIS A 225 6.93 46.23 20.70
C HIS A 225 6.88 45.64 22.10
N ARG A 226 6.51 44.38 22.26
CA ARG A 226 6.37 43.71 23.56
C ARG A 226 5.23 44.21 24.45
N ASP A 227 4.33 45.03 23.95
CA ASP A 227 3.17 45.49 24.74
C ASP A 227 2.25 44.35 25.16
N CYS A 228 2.20 43.30 24.35
CA CYS A 228 1.51 42.03 24.66
C CYS A 228 2.11 41.33 25.89
N VAL A 229 3.42 41.39 26.09
CA VAL A 229 4.10 40.79 27.27
C VAL A 229 3.70 41.58 28.51
N THR A 230 3.72 42.91 28.42
CA THR A 230 3.34 43.80 29.51
C THR A 230 1.84 43.61 29.87
N ALA A 231 0.98 43.49 28.89
CA ALA A 231 -0.46 43.28 29.09
C ALA A 231 -0.77 41.88 29.65
N CYS A 232 0.06 40.85 29.34
CA CYS A 232 -0.07 39.54 29.92
C CYS A 232 0.29 39.50 31.43
N GLY A 233 1.15 40.41 31.84
CA GLY A 233 1.47 40.67 33.25
C GLY A 233 1.88 39.41 34.05
N ALA A 234 1.26 39.24 35.19
CA ALA A 234 1.57 38.12 36.14
C ALA A 234 1.28 36.71 35.58
N ILE A 235 0.42 36.59 34.53
CA ILE A 235 0.16 35.29 33.89
C ILE A 235 1.42 34.73 33.23
N GLY A 236 2.24 35.62 32.62
CA GLY A 236 3.52 35.25 32.04
C GLY A 236 3.44 34.26 30.87
N ALA A 237 2.27 34.18 30.20
CA ALA A 237 2.06 33.22 29.13
C ALA A 237 2.82 33.59 27.83
N ILE A 238 3.39 34.82 27.72
CA ILE A 238 4.08 35.27 26.51
C ILE A 238 5.56 35.37 26.75
N ASN A 239 6.31 34.51 26.06
CA ASN A 239 7.76 34.49 26.09
C ASN A 239 8.32 34.31 24.67
N PHE A 240 8.95 35.35 24.13
CA PHE A 240 9.55 35.32 22.80
C PHE A 240 10.88 34.55 22.74
N ASP A 241 11.49 34.26 23.88
CA ASP A 241 12.70 33.46 24.00
C ASP A 241 12.36 31.96 24.23
N ARG A 242 11.10 31.60 24.16
CA ARG A 242 10.65 30.22 24.27
C ARG A 242 11.26 29.40 23.13
N PRO A 243 11.96 28.31 23.42
CA PRO A 243 12.50 27.45 22.37
C PRO A 243 11.39 26.82 21.54
N ALA A 244 11.60 26.73 20.25
CA ALA A 244 10.67 26.02 19.39
C ALA A 244 10.60 24.55 19.78
N ALA A 245 9.39 24.04 19.98
CA ALA A 245 9.14 22.64 20.29
C ALA A 245 8.84 21.86 19.01
N THR A 246 9.52 20.73 18.84
CA THR A 246 9.21 19.79 17.75
C THR A 246 8.28 18.72 18.29
N GLU A 247 7.15 18.55 17.63
CA GLU A 247 6.11 17.58 17.99
C GLU A 247 5.89 16.60 16.83
N THR A 248 5.35 15.44 17.17
CA THR A 248 5.07 14.37 16.20
C THR A 248 3.73 13.74 16.51
N ALA A 249 2.94 13.46 15.48
CA ALA A 249 1.67 12.72 15.59
C ALA A 249 1.46 11.80 14.41
N GLU A 250 0.69 10.74 14.66
CA GLU A 250 0.39 9.71 13.66
C GLU A 250 -1.07 9.79 13.18
N PHE A 251 -1.25 9.60 11.89
CA PHE A 251 -2.54 9.62 11.22
C PHE A 251 -2.65 8.46 10.23
N ASP A 252 -3.88 8.07 9.94
CA ASP A 252 -4.12 6.99 8.96
C ASP A 252 -4.31 7.56 7.55
N LEU A 253 -4.83 8.78 7.45
CA LEU A 253 -5.20 9.46 6.22
C LEU A 253 -4.76 10.92 6.29
N VAL A 254 -4.44 11.50 5.13
CA VAL A 254 -4.05 12.91 5.03
C VAL A 254 -4.75 13.58 3.85
N LEU A 255 -5.36 14.74 4.11
CA LEU A 255 -5.84 15.69 3.12
C LEU A 255 -4.99 16.96 3.22
N ASP A 256 -4.03 17.11 2.32
CA ASP A 256 -3.06 18.21 2.32
C ASP A 256 -3.43 19.26 1.27
N LEU A 257 -4.01 20.36 1.70
CA LEU A 257 -4.50 21.45 0.86
C LEU A 257 -3.45 22.54 0.62
N ARG A 258 -2.20 22.36 1.09
CA ARG A 258 -1.11 23.31 0.86
C ARG A 258 -0.74 23.39 -0.62
N ALA A 259 -0.11 24.49 -1.04
CA ALA A 259 0.37 24.65 -2.41
C ALA A 259 1.41 23.59 -2.80
N HIS A 260 2.30 23.23 -1.87
CA HIS A 260 3.37 22.26 -2.08
C HIS A 260 3.04 20.90 -1.45
N SER A 261 3.24 19.83 -2.20
CA SER A 261 3.06 18.46 -1.72
C SER A 261 4.23 18.03 -0.82
N ALA A 262 3.94 17.25 0.20
CA ALA A 262 4.97 16.56 0.98
C ALA A 262 5.63 15.42 0.19
N PHE A 263 4.92 14.87 -0.80
CA PHE A 263 5.35 13.74 -1.60
C PHE A 263 5.57 14.12 -3.07
N ASN A 264 6.37 13.35 -3.80
CA ASN A 264 6.52 13.52 -5.23
C ASN A 264 5.20 13.28 -5.95
N ARG A 265 4.81 14.16 -6.88
CA ARG A 265 3.52 14.10 -7.61
C ARG A 265 3.31 12.80 -8.40
N HIS A 266 4.39 12.12 -8.80
CA HIS A 266 4.31 10.86 -9.57
C HIS A 266 4.11 9.61 -8.69
N ALA A 267 4.24 9.73 -7.38
CA ALA A 267 4.20 8.61 -6.42
C ALA A 267 3.51 9.00 -5.12
N LEU A 268 2.29 9.55 -5.22
CA LEU A 268 1.50 9.83 -4.02
C LEU A 268 1.14 8.52 -3.32
N PRO A 269 1.43 8.37 -2.02
CA PRO A 269 1.03 7.19 -1.28
C PRO A 269 -0.49 7.09 -1.19
N GLN A 270 -1.00 5.88 -1.13
CA GLN A 270 -2.41 5.64 -0.88
C GLN A 270 -2.81 6.27 0.47
N GLY A 271 -3.97 6.92 0.53
CA GLY A 271 -4.44 7.62 1.73
C GLY A 271 -3.97 9.06 1.86
N TYR A 272 -3.12 9.56 0.94
CA TYR A 272 -2.72 10.96 0.87
C TYR A 272 -3.39 11.65 -0.32
N PHE A 273 -4.13 12.72 -0.05
CA PHE A 273 -4.93 13.47 -1.03
C PHE A 273 -4.52 14.94 -1.04
N ARG A 274 -4.56 15.55 -2.24
CA ARG A 274 -4.12 16.94 -2.48
C ARG A 274 -5.26 17.92 -2.76
N ASP A 275 -6.45 17.41 -2.97
CA ASP A 275 -7.62 18.21 -3.26
C ASP A 275 -8.88 17.60 -2.63
N ALA A 276 -9.87 18.45 -2.42
CA ALA A 276 -11.16 18.10 -1.84
C ALA A 276 -12.23 17.84 -2.93
N SER A 277 -11.86 17.19 -4.03
CA SER A 277 -12.84 16.77 -5.03
C SER A 277 -13.84 15.77 -4.46
N ALA A 278 -15.04 15.71 -5.01
CA ALA A 278 -16.07 14.77 -4.55
C ALA A 278 -15.58 13.32 -4.57
N ALA A 279 -14.77 12.95 -5.57
CA ALA A 279 -14.17 11.62 -5.66
C ALA A 279 -13.20 11.34 -4.51
N ASN A 280 -12.33 12.29 -4.17
CA ASN A 280 -11.39 12.15 -3.07
C ASN A 280 -12.08 12.12 -1.70
N LEU A 281 -13.11 12.95 -1.50
CA LEU A 281 -13.89 12.93 -0.25
C LEU A 281 -14.65 11.61 -0.07
N LEU A 282 -15.18 11.04 -1.15
CA LEU A 282 -15.78 9.71 -1.11
C LEU A 282 -14.74 8.65 -0.79
N ARG A 283 -13.59 8.71 -1.48
CA ARG A 283 -12.51 7.75 -1.27
C ARG A 283 -11.95 7.78 0.15
N LEU A 284 -11.82 8.95 0.78
CA LEU A 284 -11.42 9.08 2.18
C LEU A 284 -12.33 8.29 3.13
N ARG A 285 -13.66 8.31 2.91
CA ARG A 285 -14.64 7.58 3.72
C ARG A 285 -14.52 6.07 3.56
N GLU A 286 -14.11 5.60 2.38
CA GLU A 286 -13.95 4.18 2.08
C GLU A 286 -12.65 3.59 2.64
N LEU A 287 -11.65 4.42 2.98
CA LEU A 287 -10.34 3.99 3.45
C LEU A 287 -10.32 3.80 4.98
N VAL A 288 -11.34 3.13 5.53
CA VAL A 288 -11.41 2.72 6.94
C VAL A 288 -11.52 1.20 6.99
N GLY A 289 -10.60 0.53 7.70
CA GLY A 289 -10.55 -0.93 7.79
C GLY A 289 -9.19 -1.52 7.44
N GLU A 290 -9.20 -2.78 7.04
CA GLU A 290 -8.01 -3.50 6.59
C GLU A 290 -8.01 -3.61 5.06
N PHE A 291 -6.86 -3.35 4.45
CA PHE A 291 -6.67 -3.37 3.00
C PHE A 291 -5.44 -4.19 2.65
N GLU A 292 -5.61 -5.10 1.70
CA GLU A 292 -4.51 -5.87 1.14
C GLU A 292 -4.08 -5.28 -0.21
N LYS A 293 -2.80 -5.13 -0.40
CA LYS A 293 -2.20 -4.75 -1.68
C LYS A 293 -1.26 -5.84 -2.14
N ILE A 294 -1.56 -6.41 -3.30
CA ILE A 294 -0.68 -7.37 -3.98
C ILE A 294 0.33 -6.57 -4.81
N GLY A 295 1.60 -6.88 -4.65
CA GLY A 295 2.69 -6.25 -5.37
C GLY A 295 3.63 -5.42 -4.50
N ARG A 296 4.69 -4.90 -5.11
CA ARG A 296 5.65 -4.04 -4.41
C ARG A 296 4.92 -2.84 -3.82
N ALA A 297 5.02 -2.67 -2.50
CA ALA A 297 4.69 -1.41 -1.89
C ALA A 297 5.62 -0.36 -2.54
N SER A 298 5.05 0.54 -3.35
CA SER A 298 5.80 1.72 -3.78
C SER A 298 5.93 2.59 -2.54
N CYS A 299 7.09 2.51 -1.92
CA CYS A 299 7.52 3.48 -0.90
C CYS A 299 7.74 4.84 -1.53
#